data_6a8f60d339010bcdcbcdb011211104d0
#
_entry.id   6a8f60d339010bcdcbcdb011211104d0
#
_cell.length_a   1.000
_cell.length_b   1.000
_cell.length_c   1.000
_cell.angle_alpha   90.00
_cell.angle_beta   90.00
_cell.angle_gamma   90.00
#
_symmetry.space_group_name_H-M   'P 1'
#
loop_
_entity.id
_entity.type
_entity.pdbx_description
1 polymer ?
#
loop_
_entity_poly.entity_id
_entity_poly.type
_entity_poly.pdbx_seq_one_letter_code
_entity_poly.pdbx_strand_id
1 'polypeptide(L)'
;MSGTTNSLVEISEYLYKGNVPGAQETINALEGKYIATLSELFPDEKTRNQAASAIGRSFALLRSYCGAPLTAASEKEILAQGELMSTAMMQCLLTSRKIKSVLLPALDYMRTLDNGEPDMPHISSHLRRLIDLDPEAQVFLTQGLSLIHISEPTR
;
A
#
# COMPACT_ATOMS: atom_id res chain seq x y z
N MET A 1 -4.77 9.88 5.24
CA MET A 1 -5.72 8.97 5.93
C MET A 1 -5.16 8.68 7.32
N SER A 2 -5.54 9.50 8.28
CA SER A 2 -5.12 9.30 9.68
C SER A 2 -5.76 8.04 10.26
N GLY A 3 -4.99 7.25 11.03
CA GLY A 3 -5.46 6.06 11.73
C GLY A 3 -5.50 4.76 10.92
N THR A 4 -5.14 4.75 9.63
CA THR A 4 -5.10 3.52 8.83
C THR A 4 -4.17 2.48 9.43
N THR A 5 -2.95 2.86 9.80
CA THR A 5 -1.97 1.95 10.42
C THR A 5 -2.52 1.31 11.69
N ASN A 6 -3.18 2.10 12.55
CA ASN A 6 -3.79 1.58 13.77
C ASN A 6 -4.88 0.54 13.47
N SER A 7 -5.73 0.80 12.48
CA SER A 7 -6.75 -0.18 12.05
C SER A 7 -6.13 -1.45 11.50
N LEU A 8 -5.03 -1.35 10.73
CA LEU A 8 -4.33 -2.53 10.21
C LEU A 8 -3.65 -3.35 11.32
N VAL A 9 -3.07 -2.68 12.31
CA VAL A 9 -2.54 -3.35 13.53
C VAL A 9 -3.67 -4.07 14.26
N GLU A 10 -4.81 -3.41 14.48
CA GLU A 10 -5.97 -4.00 15.14
C GLU A 10 -6.51 -5.23 14.39
N ILE A 11 -6.59 -5.17 13.06
CA ILE A 11 -6.95 -6.33 12.21
C ILE A 11 -5.99 -7.49 12.45
N SER A 12 -4.67 -7.24 12.44
CA SER A 12 -3.66 -8.26 12.71
C SER A 12 -3.81 -8.88 14.09
N GLU A 13 -4.07 -8.06 15.13
CA GLU A 13 -4.29 -8.54 16.48
C GLU A 13 -5.53 -9.42 16.62
N TYR A 14 -6.64 -9.04 15.97
CA TYR A 14 -7.85 -9.86 15.94
C TYR A 14 -7.61 -11.21 15.26
N LEU A 15 -6.88 -11.22 14.14
CA LEU A 15 -6.54 -12.45 13.43
C LEU A 15 -5.61 -13.36 14.25
N TYR A 16 -4.62 -12.80 14.97
CA TYR A 16 -3.77 -13.57 15.89
C TYR A 16 -4.58 -14.24 17.02
N LYS A 17 -5.60 -13.56 17.51
CA LYS A 17 -6.50 -14.06 18.57
C LYS A 17 -7.59 -14.99 18.03
N GLY A 18 -7.63 -15.24 16.70
CA GLY A 18 -8.71 -16.01 16.06
C GLY A 18 -10.07 -15.31 16.06
N ASN A 19 -10.12 -14.01 16.37
CA ASN A 19 -11.34 -13.21 16.35
C ASN A 19 -11.65 -12.70 14.94
N VAL A 20 -12.07 -13.60 14.07
CA VAL A 20 -12.44 -13.28 12.69
C VAL A 20 -13.56 -12.24 12.58
N PRO A 21 -14.64 -12.29 13.38
CA PRO A 21 -15.67 -11.26 13.33
C PRO A 21 -15.14 -9.85 13.62
N GLY A 22 -14.28 -9.69 14.64
CA GLY A 22 -13.66 -8.41 14.97
C GLY A 22 -12.78 -7.89 13.83
N ALA A 23 -11.98 -8.76 13.21
CA ALA A 23 -11.17 -8.39 12.05
C ALA A 23 -12.05 -7.92 10.89
N GLN A 24 -13.13 -8.64 10.57
CA GLN A 24 -14.06 -8.27 9.50
C GLN A 24 -14.75 -6.93 9.75
N GLU A 25 -15.18 -6.67 10.99
CA GLU A 25 -15.79 -5.41 11.39
C GLU A 25 -14.82 -4.24 11.18
N THR A 26 -13.56 -4.39 11.64
CA THR A 26 -12.53 -3.36 11.48
C THR A 26 -12.18 -3.13 10.00
N ILE A 27 -12.10 -4.20 9.18
CA ILE A 27 -11.90 -4.09 7.72
C ILE A 27 -13.05 -3.30 7.08
N ASN A 28 -14.30 -3.61 7.41
CA ASN A 28 -15.46 -2.93 6.86
C ASN A 28 -15.53 -1.45 7.27
N ALA A 29 -15.21 -1.14 8.52
CA ALA A 29 -15.13 0.23 9.03
C ALA A 29 -14.04 1.03 8.32
N LEU A 30 -12.87 0.42 8.08
CA LEU A 30 -11.76 1.04 7.37
C LEU A 30 -12.14 1.29 5.89
N GLU A 31 -12.73 0.31 5.21
CA GLU A 31 -13.20 0.46 3.83
C GLU A 31 -14.23 1.58 3.69
N GLY A 32 -15.20 1.66 4.61
CA GLY A 32 -16.17 2.75 4.65
C GLY A 32 -15.52 4.14 4.73
N LYS A 33 -14.47 4.29 5.54
CA LYS A 33 -13.69 5.54 5.60
C LYS A 33 -13.00 5.87 4.27
N TYR A 34 -12.44 4.86 3.61
CA TYR A 34 -11.81 5.04 2.30
C TYR A 34 -12.83 5.44 1.24
N ILE A 35 -13.99 4.79 1.19
CA ILE A 35 -15.08 5.13 0.24
C ILE A 35 -15.56 6.57 0.45
N ALA A 36 -15.76 7.00 1.70
CA ALA A 36 -16.11 8.37 2.01
C ALA A 36 -15.05 9.37 1.51
N THR A 37 -13.77 9.09 1.77
CA THR A 37 -12.66 9.91 1.28
C THR A 37 -12.60 9.97 -0.25
N LEU A 38 -12.85 8.85 -0.94
CA LEU A 38 -12.91 8.83 -2.41
C LEU A 38 -14.02 9.73 -2.94
N SER A 39 -15.18 9.76 -2.27
CA SER A 39 -16.30 10.62 -2.67
C SER A 39 -15.99 12.11 -2.51
N GLU A 40 -15.20 12.47 -1.50
CA GLU A 40 -14.72 13.84 -1.29
C GLU A 40 -13.64 14.25 -2.31
N LEU A 41 -12.69 13.34 -2.60
CA LEU A 41 -11.54 13.63 -3.47
C LEU A 41 -11.90 13.60 -4.95
N PHE A 42 -12.84 12.77 -5.37
CA PHE A 42 -13.18 12.51 -6.76
C PHE A 42 -14.67 12.76 -7.04
N PRO A 43 -15.04 14.00 -7.39
CA PRO A 43 -16.42 14.32 -7.81
C PRO A 43 -16.86 13.55 -9.06
N ASP A 44 -15.92 13.32 -10.00
CA ASP A 44 -16.17 12.54 -11.20
C ASP A 44 -16.28 11.04 -10.89
N GLU A 45 -17.38 10.44 -11.33
CA GLU A 45 -17.70 9.03 -11.07
C GLU A 45 -16.68 8.07 -11.67
N LYS A 46 -16.21 8.34 -12.88
CA LYS A 46 -15.23 7.50 -13.58
C LYS A 46 -13.91 7.42 -12.79
N THR A 47 -13.39 8.56 -12.38
CA THR A 47 -12.14 8.64 -11.61
C THR A 47 -12.31 8.01 -10.23
N ARG A 48 -13.47 8.25 -9.59
CA ARG A 48 -13.81 7.63 -8.30
C ARG A 48 -13.85 6.12 -8.40
N ASN A 49 -14.46 5.54 -9.44
CA ASN A 49 -14.51 4.11 -9.67
C ASN A 49 -13.13 3.51 -9.96
N GLN A 50 -12.26 4.23 -10.68
CA GLN A 50 -10.87 3.82 -10.87
C GLN A 50 -10.11 3.75 -9.54
N ALA A 51 -10.23 4.77 -8.72
CA ALA A 51 -9.59 4.81 -7.41
C ALA A 51 -10.17 3.73 -6.46
N ALA A 52 -11.47 3.52 -6.47
CA ALA A 52 -12.12 2.44 -5.71
C ALA A 52 -11.63 1.05 -6.13
N SER A 53 -11.47 0.82 -7.44
CA SER A 53 -10.90 -0.43 -7.96
C SER A 53 -9.45 -0.62 -7.53
N ALA A 54 -8.64 0.46 -7.49
CA ALA A 54 -7.24 0.40 -7.07
C ALA A 54 -7.10 -0.03 -5.60
N ILE A 55 -7.91 0.52 -4.69
CA ILE A 55 -7.89 0.15 -3.28
C ILE A 55 -8.64 -1.15 -2.98
N GLY A 56 -9.61 -1.53 -3.81
CA GLY A 56 -10.44 -2.73 -3.61
C GLY A 56 -9.63 -4.02 -3.53
N ARG A 57 -8.50 -4.09 -4.25
CA ARG A 57 -7.57 -5.21 -4.17
C ARG A 57 -6.96 -5.37 -2.78
N SER A 58 -6.62 -4.26 -2.12
CA SER A 58 -6.11 -4.28 -0.75
C SER A 58 -7.16 -4.78 0.23
N PHE A 59 -8.42 -4.37 0.12
CA PHE A 59 -9.49 -4.87 0.97
C PHE A 59 -9.83 -6.34 0.69
N ALA A 60 -9.77 -6.80 -0.56
CA ALA A 60 -9.90 -8.21 -0.90
C ALA A 60 -8.79 -9.06 -0.26
N LEU A 61 -7.54 -8.57 -0.30
CA LEU A 61 -6.41 -9.21 0.37
C LEU A 61 -6.62 -9.29 1.89
N LEU A 62 -6.99 -8.18 2.54
CA LEU A 62 -7.27 -8.16 3.98
C LEU A 62 -8.33 -9.19 4.37
N ARG A 63 -9.41 -9.31 3.59
CA ARG A 63 -10.46 -10.30 3.82
C ARG A 63 -9.99 -11.75 3.61
N SER A 64 -9.05 -11.98 2.71
CA SER A 64 -8.51 -13.33 2.46
C SER A 64 -7.80 -13.90 3.68
N TYR A 65 -7.20 -13.06 4.52
CA TYR A 65 -6.56 -13.49 5.76
C TYR A 65 -7.55 -13.90 6.86
N CYS A 66 -8.82 -13.57 6.74
CA CYS A 66 -9.84 -13.99 7.71
C CYS A 66 -10.10 -15.52 7.67
N GLY A 67 -9.64 -16.22 6.66
CA GLY A 67 -9.79 -17.67 6.51
C GLY A 67 -8.52 -18.50 6.71
N ALA A 68 -7.41 -17.88 7.10
CA ALA A 68 -6.11 -18.54 7.20
C ALA A 68 -5.39 -18.18 8.52
N PRO A 69 -4.50 -19.04 9.02
CA PRO A 69 -3.63 -18.70 10.15
C PRO A 69 -2.73 -17.53 9.80
N LEU A 70 -2.63 -16.56 10.69
CA LEU A 70 -1.74 -15.41 10.49
C LEU A 70 -0.28 -15.83 10.72
N THR A 71 0.60 -15.39 9.82
CA THR A 71 2.06 -15.55 9.93
C THR A 71 2.72 -14.18 10.04
N ALA A 72 3.99 -14.13 10.45
CA ALA A 72 4.74 -12.88 10.47
C ALA A 72 4.84 -12.23 9.07
N ALA A 73 4.90 -13.02 8.00
CA ALA A 73 4.87 -12.54 6.64
C ALA A 73 3.52 -11.91 6.29
N SER A 74 2.41 -12.57 6.63
CA SER A 74 1.06 -12.06 6.42
C SER A 74 0.81 -10.75 7.17
N GLU A 75 1.32 -10.63 8.40
CA GLU A 75 1.22 -9.40 9.18
C GLU A 75 1.91 -8.24 8.48
N LYS A 76 3.12 -8.45 7.98
CA LYS A 76 3.84 -7.44 7.20
C LYS A 76 3.05 -7.00 5.96
N GLU A 77 2.45 -7.96 5.23
CA GLU A 77 1.59 -7.66 4.09
C GLU A 77 0.35 -6.84 4.48
N ILE A 78 -0.31 -7.18 5.59
CA ILE A 78 -1.45 -6.43 6.11
C ILE A 78 -1.04 -4.98 6.39
N LEU A 79 0.05 -4.77 7.12
CA LEU A 79 0.53 -3.44 7.50
C LEU A 79 0.94 -2.60 6.28
N ALA A 80 1.49 -3.22 5.25
CA ALA A 80 1.88 -2.54 4.02
C ALA A 80 0.68 -1.98 3.22
N GLN A 81 -0.54 -2.52 3.42
CA GLN A 81 -1.71 -2.09 2.64
C GLN A 81 -2.03 -0.60 2.85
N GLY A 82 -1.71 -0.02 4.00
CA GLY A 82 -1.91 1.40 4.26
C GLY A 82 -1.15 2.30 3.28
N GLU A 83 0.12 2.00 3.08
CA GLU A 83 0.97 2.74 2.14
C GLU A 83 0.60 2.46 0.68
N LEU A 84 0.26 1.22 0.36
CA LEU A 84 -0.18 0.83 -0.99
C LEU A 84 -1.49 1.55 -1.38
N MET A 85 -2.47 1.58 -0.49
CA MET A 85 -3.74 2.28 -0.74
C MET A 85 -3.54 3.79 -0.85
N SER A 86 -2.75 4.42 0.03
CA SER A 86 -2.54 5.87 0.03
C SER A 86 -1.81 6.33 -1.24
N THR A 87 -0.78 5.61 -1.68
CA THR A 87 -0.06 5.93 -2.93
C THR A 87 -0.91 5.67 -4.17
N ALA A 88 -1.72 4.62 -4.19
CA ALA A 88 -2.67 4.37 -5.28
C ALA A 88 -3.71 5.49 -5.41
N MET A 89 -4.28 5.97 -4.30
CA MET A 89 -5.21 7.11 -4.30
C MET A 89 -4.53 8.40 -4.78
N MET A 90 -3.30 8.66 -4.32
CA MET A 90 -2.54 9.84 -4.75
C MET A 90 -2.24 9.77 -6.24
N GLN A 91 -1.87 8.60 -6.77
CA GLN A 91 -1.67 8.40 -8.21
C GLN A 91 -2.93 8.72 -9.01
N CYS A 92 -4.10 8.26 -8.55
CA CYS A 92 -5.38 8.59 -9.19
C CYS A 92 -5.66 10.10 -9.13
N LEU A 93 -5.35 10.76 -8.01
CA LEU A 93 -5.54 12.21 -7.85
C LEU A 93 -4.64 13.00 -8.79
N LEU A 94 -3.37 12.68 -8.88
CA LEU A 94 -2.43 13.33 -9.79
C LEU A 94 -2.89 13.18 -11.25
N THR A 95 -3.29 11.96 -11.63
CA THR A 95 -3.82 11.67 -12.96
C THR A 95 -5.08 12.50 -13.27
N SER A 96 -6.01 12.60 -12.31
CA SER A 96 -7.23 13.41 -12.47
C SER A 96 -6.93 14.91 -12.65
N ARG A 97 -5.83 15.38 -12.10
CA ARG A 97 -5.33 16.74 -12.23
C ARG A 97 -4.45 16.94 -13.47
N LYS A 98 -4.32 15.92 -14.35
CA LYS A 98 -3.49 15.92 -15.54
C LYS A 98 -2.00 16.15 -15.25
N ILE A 99 -1.55 15.77 -14.05
CA ILE A 99 -0.14 15.78 -13.68
C ILE A 99 0.46 14.44 -14.11
N LYS A 100 1.48 14.50 -14.98
CA LYS A 100 2.22 13.30 -15.40
C LYS A 100 2.97 12.73 -14.20
N SER A 101 2.50 11.61 -13.68
CA SER A 101 3.07 10.98 -12.50
C SER A 101 3.27 9.49 -12.72
N VAL A 102 4.33 8.96 -12.13
CA VAL A 102 4.68 7.53 -12.18
C VAL A 102 4.73 7.00 -10.75
N LEU A 103 4.05 5.89 -10.52
CA LEU A 103 4.16 5.15 -9.27
C LEU A 103 5.32 4.16 -9.41
N LEU A 104 6.31 4.33 -8.55
CA LEU A 104 7.48 3.45 -8.42
C LEU A 104 7.27 2.56 -7.19
N PRO A 105 6.88 1.28 -7.37
CA PRO A 105 6.74 0.38 -6.22
C PRO A 105 8.06 0.26 -5.47
N ALA A 106 8.03 0.45 -4.15
CA ALA A 106 9.26 0.42 -3.34
C ALA A 106 10.00 -0.92 -3.48
N LEU A 107 9.28 -2.02 -3.64
CA LEU A 107 9.85 -3.36 -3.82
C LEU A 107 10.66 -3.53 -5.12
N ASP A 108 10.46 -2.68 -6.12
CA ASP A 108 11.16 -2.76 -7.40
C ASP A 108 12.61 -2.24 -7.33
N TYR A 109 12.92 -1.42 -6.30
CA TYR A 109 14.25 -0.82 -6.17
C TYR A 109 14.83 -0.87 -4.76
N MET A 110 14.00 -1.08 -3.73
CA MET A 110 14.48 -1.17 -2.36
C MET A 110 15.05 -2.55 -2.08
N ARG A 111 16.23 -2.59 -1.45
CA ARG A 111 16.88 -3.81 -0.98
C ARG A 111 17.64 -3.52 0.30
N THR A 112 17.67 -4.49 1.22
CA THR A 112 18.50 -4.47 2.43
C THR A 112 19.66 -5.44 2.30
N LEU A 113 20.76 -5.12 2.96
CA LEU A 113 21.88 -6.04 3.19
C LEU A 113 21.53 -7.03 4.32
N ASP A 114 22.35 -8.08 4.50
CA ASP A 114 22.14 -9.09 5.53
C ASP A 114 22.14 -8.53 6.97
N ASN A 115 22.78 -7.38 7.18
CA ASN A 115 22.78 -6.65 8.45
C ASN A 115 21.54 -5.75 8.66
N GLY A 116 20.60 -5.77 7.70
CA GLY A 116 19.38 -4.96 7.74
C GLY A 116 19.54 -3.50 7.28
N GLU A 117 20.74 -3.07 6.89
CA GLU A 117 20.97 -1.73 6.34
C GLU A 117 20.53 -1.62 4.87
N PRO A 118 20.14 -0.42 4.40
CA PRO A 118 19.81 -0.20 2.99
C PRO A 118 21.01 -0.46 2.08
N ASP A 119 20.82 -1.25 1.02
CA ASP A 119 21.81 -1.42 -0.05
C ASP A 119 21.78 -0.20 -0.98
N MET A 120 22.43 0.88 -0.55
CA MET A 120 22.41 2.16 -1.27
C MET A 120 22.92 2.10 -2.72
N PRO A 121 23.98 1.34 -3.07
CA PRO A 121 24.41 1.16 -4.45
C PRO A 121 23.31 0.53 -5.33
N HIS A 122 22.67 -0.53 -4.83
CA HIS A 122 21.55 -1.18 -5.53
C HIS A 122 20.36 -0.22 -5.69
N ILE A 123 19.92 0.40 -4.60
CA ILE A 123 18.78 1.33 -4.57
C ILE A 123 19.02 2.47 -5.57
N SER A 124 20.18 3.14 -5.51
CA SER A 124 20.48 4.28 -6.36
C SER A 124 20.49 3.92 -7.85
N SER A 125 21.11 2.77 -8.20
CA SER A 125 21.20 2.35 -9.60
C SER A 125 19.82 1.94 -10.17
N HIS A 126 19.02 1.22 -9.40
CA HIS A 126 17.69 0.78 -9.82
C HIS A 126 16.69 1.93 -9.90
N LEU A 127 16.68 2.79 -8.88
CA LEU A 127 15.81 3.97 -8.87
C LEU A 127 16.11 4.91 -10.05
N ARG A 128 17.39 5.16 -10.32
CA ARG A 128 17.78 5.99 -11.48
C ARG A 128 17.27 5.38 -12.78
N ARG A 129 17.48 4.08 -12.99
CA ARG A 129 16.97 3.38 -14.18
C ARG A 129 15.46 3.50 -14.33
N LEU A 130 14.69 3.37 -13.23
CA LEU A 130 13.24 3.49 -13.27
C LEU A 130 12.80 4.93 -13.59
N ILE A 131 13.49 5.94 -13.07
CA ILE A 131 13.23 7.35 -13.38
C ILE A 131 13.52 7.66 -14.86
N ASP A 132 14.61 7.13 -15.39
CA ASP A 132 15.04 7.35 -16.77
C ASP A 132 14.06 6.74 -17.80
N LEU A 133 13.21 5.79 -17.42
CA LEU A 133 12.16 5.23 -18.29
C LEU A 133 11.04 6.21 -18.59
N ASP A 134 10.80 7.19 -17.72
CA ASP A 134 9.71 8.15 -17.85
C ASP A 134 10.22 9.61 -17.73
N PRO A 135 11.04 10.08 -18.68
CA PRO A 135 11.70 11.38 -18.59
C PRO A 135 10.73 12.57 -18.62
N GLU A 136 9.48 12.35 -19.05
CA GLU A 136 8.43 13.37 -19.06
C GLU A 136 7.59 13.40 -17.77
N ALA A 137 7.84 12.50 -16.82
CA ALA A 137 7.13 12.50 -15.55
C ALA A 137 7.49 13.75 -14.74
N GLN A 138 6.45 14.40 -14.19
CA GLN A 138 6.59 15.57 -13.33
C GLN A 138 6.71 15.17 -11.86
N VAL A 139 6.16 14.01 -11.50
CA VAL A 139 6.13 13.48 -10.14
C VAL A 139 6.42 11.98 -10.17
N PHE A 140 7.36 11.55 -9.36
CA PHE A 140 7.57 10.15 -9.04
C PHE A 140 7.04 9.89 -7.62
N LEU A 141 6.16 8.90 -7.50
CA LEU A 141 5.49 8.55 -6.27
C LEU A 141 5.96 7.18 -5.81
N THR A 142 6.23 7.01 -4.54
CA THR A 142 6.62 5.71 -3.96
C THR A 142 6.04 5.52 -2.57
N GLN A 143 6.03 4.28 -2.09
CA GLN A 143 5.64 3.96 -0.72
C GLN A 143 6.77 4.29 0.25
N GLY A 144 6.42 4.83 1.41
CA GLY A 144 7.31 5.02 2.55
C GLY A 144 7.41 3.74 3.42
N LEU A 145 7.63 2.59 2.79
CA LEU A 145 7.70 1.32 3.51
C LEU A 145 8.87 1.33 4.49
N SER A 146 8.60 0.93 5.74
CA SER A 146 9.67 0.66 6.70
C SER A 146 10.55 -0.47 6.19
N LEU A 147 11.87 -0.34 6.30
CA LEU A 147 12.84 -1.37 5.91
C LEU A 147 12.57 -2.74 6.57
N ILE A 148 11.89 -2.76 7.72
CA ILE A 148 11.44 -3.97 8.40
C ILE A 148 10.50 -4.82 7.52
N HIS A 149 9.77 -4.20 6.59
CA HIS A 149 8.85 -4.89 5.67
C HIS A 149 9.54 -5.44 4.41
N ILE A 150 10.79 -5.03 4.15
CA ILE A 150 11.55 -5.39 2.94
C ILE A 150 12.51 -6.55 3.20
N SER A 151 12.80 -6.87 4.46
CA SER A 151 13.92 -7.72 4.88
C SER A 151 13.66 -9.23 4.87
N GLU A 152 12.99 -9.80 3.85
CA GLU A 152 13.12 -11.22 3.54
C GLU A 152 13.59 -11.41 2.09
N PRO A 153 14.78 -11.98 1.86
CA PRO A 153 15.15 -12.42 0.52
C PRO A 153 14.16 -13.49 0.09
N THR A 154 13.45 -13.25 -1.00
CA THR A 154 12.75 -14.29 -1.75
C THR A 154 13.79 -15.34 -2.14
N ARG A 155 13.74 -16.49 -1.47
CA ARG A 155 14.47 -17.69 -1.88
C ARG A 155 13.77 -18.36 -3.03
#